data_919bc7f1fae1356f46fddc9c50ac5dfa
#
_entry.id   919bc7f1fae1356f46fddc9c50ac5dfa
#
_cell.length_a   1.000
_cell.length_b   1.000
_cell.length_c   1.000
_cell.angle_alpha   90.00
_cell.angle_beta   90.00
_cell.angle_gamma   90.00
#
_symmetry.space_group_name_H-M   'P 1'
#
loop_
_entity.id
_entity.type
_entity.pdbx_description
1 polymer ?
#
loop_
_entity_poly.entity_id
_entity_poly.type
_entity_poly.pdbx_seq_one_letter_code
_entity_poly.pdbx_strand_id
1 'polypeptide(L)'
;VIKQTDLKAVAAAQMQRLLASDSGLERTLINDLPSNTRNHALIISGIRRCGKSTLLGQIIRKVDGKSFFLNFDTPRLYNFEISDFELLDIIISGENYQNLFFDEIQVINGWELYVRQKLDEGYKVIVTGSN
;
A
#
# COMPACT_ATOMS: atom_id res chain seq x y z
N VAL A 1 -2.81 -20.76 0.69
CA VAL A 1 -3.43 -20.12 1.84
C VAL A 1 -2.37 -19.50 2.75
N ILE A 2 -2.55 -18.24 3.06
CA ILE A 2 -1.60 -17.47 3.85
C ILE A 2 -2.13 -17.35 5.27
N LYS A 3 -1.24 -17.49 6.24
CA LYS A 3 -1.62 -17.35 7.64
C LYS A 3 -1.61 -15.88 8.05
N GLN A 4 -2.52 -15.51 8.94
CA GLN A 4 -2.62 -14.13 9.40
C GLN A 4 -1.32 -13.63 10.02
N THR A 5 -0.67 -14.47 10.85
CA THR A 5 0.59 -14.08 11.47
C THR A 5 1.68 -13.83 10.44
N ASP A 6 1.72 -14.63 9.39
CA ASP A 6 2.69 -14.45 8.32
C ASP A 6 2.42 -13.17 7.54
N LEU A 7 1.17 -12.89 7.25
CA LEU A 7 0.81 -11.68 6.52
C LEU A 7 1.15 -10.43 7.34
N LYS A 8 0.85 -10.45 8.63
CA LYS A 8 1.23 -9.33 9.51
C LYS A 8 2.74 -9.13 9.55
N ALA A 9 3.50 -10.22 9.65
CA ALA A 9 4.95 -10.14 9.70
C ALA A 9 5.53 -9.58 8.40
N VAL A 10 4.99 -10.00 7.26
CA VAL A 10 5.42 -9.48 5.96
C VAL A 10 5.16 -7.98 5.89
N ALA A 11 3.96 -7.55 6.25
CA ALA A 11 3.59 -6.15 6.19
C ALA A 11 4.48 -5.30 7.10
N ALA A 12 4.72 -5.77 8.33
CA ALA A 12 5.56 -5.04 9.27
C ALA A 12 7.00 -4.93 8.77
N ALA A 13 7.55 -6.00 8.25
CA ALA A 13 8.92 -5.99 7.73
C ALA A 13 9.05 -5.08 6.52
N GLN A 14 8.05 -5.08 5.65
CA GLN A 14 8.06 -4.21 4.48
C GLN A 14 7.98 -2.75 4.86
N MET A 15 7.11 -2.40 5.81
CA MET A 15 6.96 -1.03 6.26
C MET A 15 8.27 -0.54 6.90
N GLN A 16 8.88 -1.36 7.73
CA GLN A 16 10.13 -1.00 8.37
C GLN A 16 11.23 -0.74 7.33
N ARG A 17 11.33 -1.60 6.34
CA ARG A 17 12.31 -1.43 5.27
C ARG A 17 12.04 -0.18 4.46
N LEU A 18 10.78 0.08 4.17
CA LEU A 18 10.38 1.24 3.39
C LEU A 18 10.76 2.53 4.11
N LEU A 19 10.48 2.61 5.39
CA LEU A 19 10.77 3.80 6.18
C LEU A 19 12.27 3.96 6.46
N ALA A 20 13.03 2.88 6.44
CA ALA A 20 14.48 2.95 6.60
C ALA A 20 15.18 3.40 5.32
N SER A 21 14.49 3.32 4.20
CA SER A 21 15.02 3.74 2.91
C SER A 21 15.08 5.27 2.89
N ASP A 22 16.26 5.82 3.03
CA ASP A 22 16.45 7.27 3.06
C ASP A 22 17.17 7.71 1.80
N SER A 23 16.51 8.51 1.01
CA SER A 23 17.12 9.04 -0.21
C SER A 23 17.71 10.42 -0.02
N GLY A 24 17.29 11.14 0.99
CA GLY A 24 17.64 12.53 1.14
C GLY A 24 17.10 13.41 0.02
N LEU A 25 16.37 12.86 -0.90
CA LEU A 25 15.82 13.61 -2.02
C LEU A 25 14.40 14.04 -1.71
N GLU A 26 14.19 15.34 -1.80
CA GLU A 26 12.85 15.85 -1.70
C GLU A 26 12.22 15.80 -3.09
N ARG A 27 11.01 15.28 -3.15
CA ARG A 27 10.29 15.18 -4.40
C ARG A 27 9.28 16.30 -4.50
N THR A 28 9.45 17.18 -5.46
CA THR A 28 8.46 18.20 -5.72
C THR A 28 7.12 17.59 -6.07
N LEU A 29 7.15 16.37 -6.60
CA LEU A 29 5.95 15.65 -6.97
C LEU A 29 5.01 15.41 -5.78
N ILE A 30 5.58 15.28 -4.58
CA ILE A 30 4.77 15.09 -3.38
C ILE A 30 3.86 16.28 -3.13
N ASN A 31 4.36 17.47 -3.41
CA ASN A 31 3.59 18.69 -3.21
C ASN A 31 2.45 18.83 -4.22
N ASP A 32 2.54 18.11 -5.34
CA ASP A 32 1.52 18.14 -6.37
C ASP A 32 0.47 17.06 -6.23
N LEU A 33 0.63 16.18 -5.23
CA LEU A 33 -0.34 15.11 -5.03
C LEU A 33 -1.63 15.66 -4.46
N PRO A 34 -2.78 15.13 -4.91
CA PRO A 34 -4.06 15.56 -4.36
C PRO A 34 -4.13 15.31 -2.87
N SER A 35 -4.59 16.29 -2.13
CA SER A 35 -4.77 16.14 -0.69
C SER A 35 -6.04 15.39 -0.34
N ASN A 36 -6.94 15.23 -1.29
CA ASN A 36 -8.22 14.60 -1.05
C ASN A 36 -8.45 13.49 -2.05
N THR A 37 -8.29 12.24 -1.61
CA THR A 37 -8.51 11.06 -2.43
C THR A 37 -9.65 10.21 -1.89
N ARG A 38 -10.58 10.84 -1.16
CA ARG A 38 -11.59 10.11 -0.40
C ARG A 38 -12.38 9.10 -1.22
N ASN A 39 -12.77 9.46 -2.42
CA ASN A 39 -13.62 8.61 -3.25
C ASN A 39 -12.89 7.97 -4.41
N HIS A 40 -11.59 8.16 -4.48
CA HIS A 40 -10.80 7.66 -5.59
C HIS A 40 -9.45 7.19 -5.08
N ALA A 41 -8.99 6.07 -5.62
CA ALA A 41 -7.64 5.63 -5.36
C ALA A 41 -6.67 6.54 -6.11
N LEU A 42 -5.60 6.94 -5.45
CA LEU A 42 -4.50 7.61 -6.13
C LEU A 42 -3.62 6.53 -6.74
N ILE A 43 -3.45 6.59 -8.05
CA ILE A 43 -2.66 5.60 -8.76
C ILE A 43 -1.32 6.22 -9.13
N ILE A 44 -0.26 5.62 -8.64
CA ILE A 44 1.11 6.02 -8.96
C ILE A 44 1.72 4.91 -9.79
N SER A 45 2.01 5.19 -11.05
CA SER A 45 2.66 4.22 -11.91
C SER A 45 4.01 4.77 -12.33
N GLY A 46 4.91 3.88 -12.69
CA GLY A 46 6.20 4.33 -13.12
C GLY A 46 7.17 3.18 -13.31
N ILE A 47 8.40 3.54 -13.55
CA ILE A 47 9.45 2.58 -13.80
C ILE A 47 9.89 1.97 -12.49
N ARG A 48 9.96 0.66 -12.46
CA ARG A 48 10.48 -0.08 -11.32
C ARG A 48 11.89 0.42 -10.98
N ARG A 49 12.18 0.61 -9.72
CA ARG A 49 13.51 1.00 -9.21
C ARG A 49 13.85 2.48 -9.39
N CYS A 50 12.95 3.29 -9.87
CA CYS A 50 13.24 4.71 -10.08
C CYS A 50 12.76 5.56 -8.92
N GLY A 51 13.03 5.11 -7.70
CA GLY A 51 12.71 5.89 -6.52
C GLY A 51 11.27 5.76 -6.06
N LYS A 52 10.55 4.77 -6.55
CA LYS A 52 9.16 4.57 -6.15
C LYS A 52 9.05 4.29 -4.65
N SER A 53 9.91 3.43 -4.13
CA SER A 53 9.90 3.12 -2.69
C SER A 53 10.23 4.35 -1.87
N THR A 54 11.18 5.15 -2.34
CA THR A 54 11.54 6.38 -1.67
C THR A 54 10.36 7.34 -1.64
N LEU A 55 9.68 7.48 -2.77
CA LEU A 55 8.51 8.36 -2.87
C LEU A 55 7.41 7.89 -1.92
N LEU A 56 7.14 6.59 -1.90
CA LEU A 56 6.14 6.04 -1.00
C LEU A 56 6.47 6.30 0.46
N GLY A 57 7.73 6.11 0.84
CA GLY A 57 8.16 6.40 2.20
C GLY A 57 7.96 7.85 2.58
N GLN A 58 8.24 8.76 1.64
CA GLN A 58 8.05 10.18 1.87
C GLN A 58 6.56 10.53 2.03
N ILE A 59 5.72 9.94 1.19
CA ILE A 59 4.27 10.17 1.28
C ILE A 59 3.75 9.66 2.62
N ILE A 60 4.16 8.47 3.03
CA ILE A 60 3.72 7.88 4.29
C ILE A 60 4.09 8.77 5.47
N ARG A 61 5.28 9.38 5.43
CA ARG A 61 5.71 10.27 6.50
C ARG A 61 4.95 11.58 6.53
N LYS A 62 4.38 11.99 5.40
CA LYS A 62 3.71 13.30 5.29
C LYS A 62 2.21 13.26 5.47
N VAL A 63 1.57 12.12 5.19
CA VAL A 63 0.12 12.04 5.31
C VAL A 63 -0.31 11.99 6.76
N ASP A 64 -1.46 12.55 7.03
CA ASP A 64 -2.06 12.49 8.36
C ASP A 64 -2.65 11.11 8.60
N GLY A 65 -2.54 10.64 9.82
CA GLY A 65 -3.13 9.39 10.21
C GLY A 65 -2.19 8.21 10.05
N LYS A 66 -2.67 7.06 10.49
CA LYS A 66 -1.88 5.84 10.48
C LYS A 66 -1.95 5.19 9.10
N SER A 67 -0.81 4.72 8.62
CA SER A 67 -0.69 4.16 7.28
C SER A 67 -0.36 2.68 7.34
N PHE A 68 -0.98 1.92 6.44
CA PHE A 68 -0.68 0.52 6.21
C PHE A 68 -0.01 0.38 4.84
N PHE A 69 1.02 -0.43 4.75
CA PHE A 69 1.73 -0.67 3.49
C PHE A 69 1.87 -2.16 3.25
N LEU A 70 1.61 -2.58 2.01
CA LEU A 70 1.87 -3.96 1.60
C LEU A 70 2.26 -3.98 0.14
N ASN A 71 3.40 -4.61 -0.15
CA ASN A 71 3.81 -4.92 -1.51
C ASN A 71 3.41 -6.36 -1.81
N PHE A 72 2.55 -6.53 -2.81
CA PHE A 72 2.01 -7.84 -3.16
C PHE A 72 2.94 -8.64 -4.06
N ASP A 73 3.92 -8.00 -4.67
CA ASP A 73 4.86 -8.67 -5.58
C ASP A 73 6.10 -9.10 -4.80
N THR A 74 5.93 -10.08 -3.94
CA THR A 74 6.99 -10.62 -3.13
C THR A 74 6.84 -12.14 -3.03
N PRO A 75 7.94 -12.89 -3.00
CA PRO A 75 7.86 -14.34 -2.88
C PRO A 75 7.07 -14.81 -1.65
N ARG A 76 7.09 -14.03 -0.57
CA ARG A 76 6.38 -14.42 0.64
C ARG A 76 4.86 -14.35 0.48
N LEU A 77 4.37 -13.65 -0.54
CA LEU A 77 2.95 -13.56 -0.84
C LEU A 77 2.59 -14.27 -2.15
N TYR A 78 3.45 -15.18 -2.59
CA TYR A 78 3.26 -15.91 -3.84
C TYR A 78 1.90 -16.60 -3.90
N ASN A 79 1.42 -17.12 -2.77
CA ASN A 79 0.15 -17.84 -2.72
C ASN A 79 -1.05 -16.95 -2.37
N PHE A 80 -0.86 -15.63 -2.37
CA PHE A 80 -1.96 -14.73 -2.05
C PHE A 80 -3.01 -14.79 -3.16
N GLU A 81 -4.24 -15.03 -2.77
CA GLU A 81 -5.37 -15.13 -3.68
C GLU A 81 -6.44 -14.14 -3.25
N ILE A 82 -7.46 -13.97 -4.10
CA ILE A 82 -8.53 -13.03 -3.79
C ILE A 82 -9.19 -13.32 -2.45
N SER A 83 -9.31 -14.59 -2.07
CA SER A 83 -9.90 -14.95 -0.78
C SER A 83 -9.04 -14.49 0.40
N ASP A 84 -7.76 -14.27 0.19
CA ASP A 84 -6.87 -13.82 1.26
C ASP A 84 -7.06 -12.35 1.59
N PHE A 85 -7.80 -11.61 0.77
CA PHE A 85 -8.15 -10.23 1.12
C PHE A 85 -9.00 -10.17 2.39
N GLU A 86 -9.76 -11.23 2.69
CA GLU A 86 -10.49 -11.30 3.96
C GLU A 86 -9.54 -11.26 5.14
N LEU A 87 -8.43 -11.98 5.02
CA LEU A 87 -7.41 -12.01 6.06
C LEU A 87 -6.73 -10.65 6.20
N LEU A 88 -6.40 -10.04 5.06
CA LEU A 88 -5.84 -8.71 5.05
C LEU A 88 -6.80 -7.72 5.70
N ASP A 89 -8.09 -7.88 5.44
CA ASP A 89 -9.10 -6.98 5.98
C ASP A 89 -9.18 -7.08 7.51
N ILE A 90 -9.00 -8.27 8.05
CA ILE A 90 -8.95 -8.45 9.51
C ILE A 90 -7.80 -7.64 10.10
N ILE A 91 -6.65 -7.69 9.44
CA ILE A 91 -5.48 -6.95 9.89
C ILE A 91 -5.72 -5.44 9.83
N ILE A 92 -6.27 -4.98 8.70
CA ILE A 92 -6.49 -3.54 8.49
C ILE A 92 -7.53 -3.01 9.46
N SER A 93 -8.64 -3.72 9.64
CA SER A 93 -9.71 -3.26 10.51
C SER A 93 -9.40 -3.43 11.99
N GLY A 94 -8.41 -4.27 12.32
CA GLY A 94 -8.02 -4.47 13.70
C GLY A 94 -7.21 -3.33 14.30
N GLU A 95 -6.78 -2.39 13.49
CA GLU A 95 -6.03 -1.21 13.92
C GLU A 95 -6.63 0.02 13.26
N ASN A 96 -6.28 1.18 13.74
CA ASN A 96 -6.90 2.43 13.28
C ASN A 96 -6.17 3.01 12.10
N TYR A 97 -6.04 2.24 11.03
CA TYR A 97 -5.44 2.75 9.81
C TYR A 97 -6.38 3.71 9.10
N GLN A 98 -5.83 4.75 8.52
CA GLN A 98 -6.57 5.70 7.71
C GLN A 98 -6.13 5.68 6.27
N ASN A 99 -4.88 5.33 6.02
CA ASN A 99 -4.29 5.33 4.70
C ASN A 99 -3.80 3.94 4.35
N LEU A 100 -4.13 3.47 3.15
CA LEU A 100 -3.70 2.16 2.68
C LEU A 100 -2.84 2.33 1.46
N PHE A 101 -1.63 1.79 1.51
CA PHE A 101 -0.67 1.83 0.41
C PHE A 101 -0.48 0.41 -0.09
N PHE A 102 -0.99 0.14 -1.29
CA PHE A 102 -0.90 -1.18 -1.92
C PHE A 102 0.04 -1.10 -3.11
N ASP A 103 1.22 -1.68 -2.94
CA ASP A 103 2.25 -1.66 -3.98
C ASP A 103 2.15 -2.94 -4.80
N GLU A 104 2.14 -2.77 -6.12
CA GLU A 104 2.08 -3.88 -7.08
C GLU A 104 0.85 -4.78 -6.87
N ILE A 105 -0.27 -4.20 -6.48
CA ILE A 105 -1.48 -4.98 -6.19
C ILE A 105 -2.08 -5.63 -7.45
N GLN A 106 -1.71 -5.12 -8.62
CA GLN A 106 -2.26 -5.65 -9.87
C GLN A 106 -1.85 -7.10 -10.13
N VAL A 107 -0.87 -7.63 -9.39
CA VAL A 107 -0.53 -9.05 -9.53
C VAL A 107 -1.60 -9.97 -8.96
N ILE A 108 -2.56 -9.42 -8.21
CA ILE A 108 -3.65 -10.21 -7.61
C ILE A 108 -4.92 -10.00 -8.44
N ASN A 109 -5.48 -11.09 -8.95
CA ASN A 109 -6.74 -11.01 -9.68
C ASN A 109 -7.86 -10.55 -8.76
N GLY A 110 -8.66 -9.58 -9.24
CA GLY A 110 -9.80 -9.11 -8.46
C GLY A 110 -9.47 -8.00 -7.49
N TRP A 111 -8.25 -7.48 -7.55
CA TRP A 111 -7.81 -6.44 -6.61
C TRP A 111 -8.68 -5.18 -6.65
N GLU A 112 -9.25 -4.87 -7.83
CA GLU A 112 -10.06 -3.65 -7.98
C GLU A 112 -11.28 -3.67 -7.09
N LEU A 113 -11.85 -4.85 -6.88
CA LEU A 113 -13.02 -4.98 -6.04
C LEU A 113 -12.68 -4.66 -4.59
N TYR A 114 -11.53 -5.13 -4.13
CA TYR A 114 -11.10 -4.86 -2.76
C TYR A 114 -10.78 -3.39 -2.54
N VAL A 115 -10.10 -2.77 -3.51
CA VAL A 115 -9.80 -1.34 -3.41
C VAL A 115 -11.09 -0.53 -3.35
N ARG A 116 -12.06 -0.86 -4.20
CA ARG A 116 -13.35 -0.16 -4.18
C ARG A 116 -14.03 -0.32 -2.82
N GLN A 117 -14.00 -1.51 -2.26
CA GLN A 117 -14.58 -1.74 -0.95
C GLN A 117 -13.94 -0.85 0.11
N LYS A 118 -12.61 -0.74 0.09
CA LYS A 118 -11.90 0.08 1.06
C LYS A 118 -12.22 1.57 0.89
N LEU A 119 -12.32 2.03 -0.34
CA LEU A 119 -12.70 3.41 -0.61
C LEU A 119 -14.11 3.68 -0.07
N ASP A 120 -15.03 2.76 -0.30
CA ASP A 120 -16.41 2.91 0.18
C ASP A 120 -16.46 2.94 1.71
N GLU A 121 -15.53 2.28 2.36
CA GLU A 121 -15.43 2.27 3.83
C GLU A 121 -14.76 3.52 4.38
N GLY A 122 -14.27 4.40 3.53
CA GLY A 122 -13.71 5.67 3.96
C GLY A 122 -12.20 5.74 4.05
N TYR A 123 -11.51 4.68 3.66
CA TYR A 123 -10.04 4.70 3.64
C TYR A 123 -9.52 5.52 2.47
N LYS A 124 -8.36 6.14 2.67
CA LYS A 124 -7.60 6.68 1.56
C LYS A 124 -6.74 5.56 1.01
N VAL A 125 -6.79 5.33 -0.30
CA VAL A 125 -6.07 4.22 -0.91
C VAL A 125 -5.13 4.74 -1.98
N ILE A 126 -3.87 4.37 -1.85
CA ILE A 126 -2.84 4.68 -2.83
C ILE A 126 -2.36 3.36 -3.42
N VAL A 127 -2.49 3.25 -4.73
CA VAL A 127 -2.11 2.05 -5.47
C VAL A 127 -0.91 2.38 -6.34
N THR A 128 0.11 1.56 -6.28
CA THR A 128 1.29 1.74 -7.10
C THR A 128 1.55 0.49 -7.92
N GLY A 129 2.16 0.68 -9.08
CA GLY A 129 2.49 -0.43 -9.94
C GLY A 129 3.56 -0.05 -10.94
N SER A 130 4.14 -1.07 -11.54
CA SER A 130 5.10 -0.91 -12.63
C SER A 130 4.46 -1.39 -13.93
N ASN A 131 4.87 -0.80 -15.01
CA ASN A 131 4.43 -1.24 -16.33
C ASN A 131 5.26 -2.42 -16.79
#